data_b54c6ed5c45c0cbbf2f5cd2d4a0c5503
#
_entry.id   b54c6ed5c45c0cbbf2f5cd2d4a0c5503
#
_cell.length_a   1.000
_cell.length_b   1.000
_cell.length_c   1.000
_cell.angle_alpha   90.00
_cell.angle_beta   90.00
_cell.angle_gamma   90.00
#
_symmetry.space_group_name_H-M   'P 1'
#
loop_
_entity.id
_entity.type
_entity.pdbx_description
1 polymer ?
#
loop_
_entity_poly.entity_id
_entity_poly.type
_entity_poly.pdbx_seq_one_letter_code
_entity_poly.pdbx_strand_id
1 'polypeptide(L)' 'SNGRLSFNPYLPQKWQGYAFNVTFNNRVIRVRVEEETTTYELIRGDEITILHCGQERLLKSSLVEQTRKIEE' A
#
# COMPACT_ATOMS: atom_id res chain seq x y z
N SER A 1 -9.58 1.39 12.66
CA SER A 1 -10.25 0.22 13.10
C SER A 1 -9.26 -0.78 13.65
N ASN A 2 -9.35 -1.11 14.90
CA ASN A 2 -8.65 -2.21 15.56
C ASN A 2 -7.15 -2.29 15.29
N GLY A 3 -6.50 -1.15 15.11
CA GLY A 3 -5.06 -1.13 14.95
C GLY A 3 -4.53 -1.74 13.68
N ARG A 4 -5.37 -1.95 12.70
CA ARG A 4 -4.95 -2.46 11.41
C ARG A 4 -4.71 -1.34 10.43
N LEU A 5 -3.68 -1.51 9.63
CA LEU A 5 -3.33 -0.55 8.59
C LEU A 5 -4.07 -0.94 7.32
N SER A 6 -4.87 -0.03 6.81
CA SER A 6 -5.71 -0.31 5.66
C SER A 6 -5.39 0.69 4.55
N PHE A 7 -5.22 0.17 3.35
CA PHE A 7 -4.94 0.97 2.17
C PHE A 7 -5.98 0.70 1.11
N ASN A 8 -6.42 1.76 0.49
CA ASN A 8 -7.39 1.66 -0.61
C ASN A 8 -6.88 2.51 -1.76
N PRO A 9 -5.68 2.21 -2.26
CA PRO A 9 -5.03 3.09 -3.22
C PRO A 9 -5.72 3.07 -4.57
N TYR A 10 -5.73 4.21 -5.21
CA TYR A 10 -6.21 4.32 -6.56
C TYR A 10 -5.40 5.39 -7.27
N LEU A 11 -5.39 5.33 -8.58
CA LEU A 11 -4.66 6.29 -9.38
C LEU A 11 -5.67 7.13 -10.15
N PRO A 12 -5.74 8.43 -9.87
CA PRO A 12 -6.66 9.30 -10.62
C PRO A 12 -6.28 9.31 -12.09
N GLN A 13 -7.28 9.52 -12.94
CA GLN A 13 -7.07 9.64 -14.36
C GLN A 13 -6.07 10.76 -14.63
N LYS A 14 -5.16 10.54 -15.55
CA LYS A 14 -4.10 11.47 -15.94
C LYS A 14 -2.92 11.53 -14.98
N TRP A 15 -2.97 10.82 -13.88
CA TRP A 15 -1.81 10.71 -12.99
C TRP A 15 -0.95 9.55 -13.45
N GLN A 16 0.37 9.70 -13.34
CA GLN A 16 1.29 8.63 -13.69
C GLN A 16 1.62 7.76 -12.49
N GLY A 17 1.56 8.33 -11.31
CA GLY A 17 1.83 7.59 -10.11
C GLY A 17 2.18 8.52 -8.98
N TYR A 18 2.27 7.94 -7.78
CA TYR A 18 2.71 8.70 -6.60
C TYR A 18 3.24 7.73 -5.57
N ALA A 19 3.97 8.27 -4.61
CA ALA A 19 4.53 7.45 -3.55
C ALA A 19 4.49 8.24 -2.25
N PHE A 20 4.40 7.52 -1.14
CA PHE A 20 4.42 8.13 0.17
C PHE A 20 4.89 7.12 1.19
N ASN A 21 5.28 7.61 2.36
CA ASN A 21 5.70 6.77 3.46
C ASN A 21 4.70 6.86 4.59
N VAL A 22 4.52 5.74 5.28
CA VAL A 22 3.64 5.66 6.44
C VAL A 22 4.47 5.12 7.60
N THR A 23 4.32 5.76 8.76
CA THR A 23 4.93 5.27 9.99
C THR A 23 3.81 4.72 10.87
N PHE A 24 3.95 3.46 11.30
CA PHE A 24 2.90 2.78 12.05
C PHE A 24 3.52 1.72 12.94
N ASN A 25 3.34 1.88 14.26
CA ASN A 25 3.81 0.91 15.25
C ASN A 25 5.27 0.53 15.03
N ASN A 26 6.13 1.55 14.99
CA ASN A 26 7.58 1.41 14.80
C ASN A 26 7.96 0.81 13.46
N ARG A 27 7.07 0.89 12.49
CA ARG A 27 7.35 0.44 11.14
C ARG A 27 7.31 1.61 10.20
N VAL A 28 8.12 1.54 9.16
CA VAL A 28 8.07 2.53 8.07
C VAL A 28 7.76 1.76 6.80
N ILE A 29 6.68 2.11 6.16
CA ILE A 29 6.22 1.43 4.96
C ILE A 29 6.15 2.44 3.84
N ARG A 30 6.80 2.12 2.74
CA ARG A 30 6.74 2.94 1.53
C ARG A 30 5.69 2.36 0.61
N VAL A 31 4.78 3.22 0.16
CA VAL A 31 3.71 2.84 -0.74
C VAL A 31 3.92 3.57 -2.05
N ARG A 32 3.99 2.81 -3.13
CA ARG A 32 4.13 3.37 -4.48
C ARG A 32 2.94 2.92 -5.31
N VAL A 33 2.14 3.88 -5.75
CA VAL A 33 0.94 3.59 -6.53
C VAL A 33 1.22 3.97 -7.97
N GLU A 34 1.14 2.98 -8.86
CA GLU A 34 1.37 3.18 -10.28
C GLU A 34 0.16 2.68 -11.04
N GLU A 35 0.22 2.79 -12.35
CA GLU A 35 -0.95 2.54 -13.18
C GLU A 35 -1.48 1.12 -13.02
N GLU A 36 -0.57 0.16 -13.01
CA GLU A 36 -0.98 -1.25 -12.93
C GLU A 36 -0.81 -1.83 -11.55
N THR A 37 0.20 -1.38 -10.81
CA THR A 37 0.58 -2.03 -9.57
C THR A 37 0.75 -1.03 -8.45
N THR A 38 0.47 -1.50 -7.23
CA THR A 38 0.80 -0.81 -6.00
C THR A 38 1.82 -1.65 -5.27
N THR A 39 2.95 -1.04 -4.93
CA THR A 39 4.03 -1.72 -4.26
C THR A 39 4.15 -1.22 -2.83
N TYR A 40 4.16 -2.15 -1.90
CA TYR A 40 4.38 -1.86 -0.48
C TYR A 40 5.77 -2.36 -0.13
N GLU A 41 6.54 -1.53 0.52
CA GLU A 41 7.91 -1.86 0.89
C GLU A 41 8.07 -1.60 2.38
N LEU A 42 8.47 -2.64 3.11
CA LEU A 42 8.72 -2.49 4.55
C LEU A 42 10.15 -2.00 4.72
N ILE A 43 10.28 -0.69 4.97
CA ILE A 43 11.59 -0.06 5.08
C ILE A 43 12.22 -0.37 6.43
N ARG A 44 11.39 -0.44 7.47
CA ARG A 44 11.87 -0.63 8.83
C ARG A 44 10.80 -1.34 9.63
N GLY A 45 11.25 -2.20 10.55
CA GLY A 45 10.36 -2.84 11.50
C GLY A 45 9.99 -4.26 11.12
N ASP A 46 9.17 -4.86 11.96
CA ASP A 46 8.79 -6.25 11.79
C ASP A 46 7.66 -6.40 10.77
N GLU A 47 7.51 -7.61 10.26
CA GLU A 47 6.45 -7.89 9.31
C GLU A 47 5.09 -7.52 9.89
N ILE A 48 4.16 -7.24 9.02
CA ILE A 48 2.85 -6.77 9.44
C ILE A 48 1.82 -7.18 8.40
N THR A 49 0.62 -7.50 8.88
CA THR A 49 -0.50 -7.74 7.98
C THR A 49 -1.21 -6.42 7.70
N ILE A 50 -1.35 -6.12 6.43
CA ILE A 50 -2.06 -4.91 5.99
C ILE A 50 -3.29 -5.32 5.22
N LEU A 51 -4.18 -4.36 5.02
CA LEU A 51 -5.35 -4.55 4.19
C LEU A 51 -5.15 -3.76 2.89
N HIS A 52 -5.20 -4.47 1.79
CA HIS A 52 -5.15 -3.85 0.46
C HIS A 52 -6.51 -4.01 -0.17
N CYS A 53 -7.25 -2.90 -0.30
CA CYS A 53 -8.59 -2.91 -0.85
C CYS A 53 -9.47 -3.95 -0.14
N GLY A 54 -9.35 -3.97 1.20
CA GLY A 54 -10.16 -4.84 2.02
C GLY A 54 -9.67 -6.26 2.16
N GLN A 55 -8.57 -6.61 1.51
CA GLN A 55 -8.04 -7.97 1.59
C GLN A 55 -6.76 -8.00 2.39
N GLU A 56 -6.64 -8.99 3.26
CA GLU A 56 -5.47 -9.12 4.13
C GLU A 56 -4.27 -9.59 3.32
N ARG A 57 -3.14 -8.93 3.57
CA ARG A 57 -1.88 -9.29 2.94
C ARG A 57 -0.76 -9.17 3.95
N LEU A 58 0.14 -10.14 3.97
CA LEU A 58 1.28 -10.10 4.86
C LEU A 58 2.43 -9.39 4.18
N LEU A 59 2.91 -8.33 4.82
CA LEU A 59 4.05 -7.56 4.31
C LEU A 59 5.28 -7.92 5.12
N LYS A 60 6.20 -8.65 4.49
CA LYS A 60 7.46 -9.04 5.13
C LYS A 60 8.59 -8.13 4.70
N SER A 61 8.80 -7.97 3.41
CA SER A 61 9.80 -7.04 2.90
C SER A 61 9.21 -6.21 1.77
N SER A 62 8.56 -6.85 0.81
CA SER A 62 7.87 -6.12 -0.24
C SER A 62 6.69 -6.92 -0.71
N LEU A 63 5.74 -6.21 -1.30
CA LEU A 63 4.48 -6.80 -1.71
C LEU A 63 3.96 -6.00 -2.88
N VAL A 64 3.60 -6.68 -3.96
CA VAL A 64 3.07 -6.03 -5.14
C VAL A 64 1.64 -6.48 -5.35
N GLU A 65 0.73 -5.50 -5.41
CA GLU A 65 -0.68 -5.76 -5.61
C GLU A 65 -1.18 -4.96 -6.80
N GLN A 66 -2.37 -5.27 -7.23
CA GLN A 66 -2.96 -4.59 -8.35
C GLN A 66 -3.54 -3.25 -7.93
N THR A 67 -3.27 -2.21 -8.69
CA THR A 67 -3.81 -0.89 -8.42
C THR A 67 -5.27 -0.86 -8.83
N ARG A 68 -6.11 -0.35 -7.95
CA ARG A 68 -7.51 -0.14 -8.27
C ARG A 68 -7.62 1.05 -9.21
N LYS A 69 -8.36 0.90 -10.29
CA LYS A 69 -8.58 1.98 -11.24
C LYS A 69 -9.97 2.54 -11.09
N ILE A 70 -10.05 3.85 -11.21
CA ILE A 70 -11.34 4.52 -11.25
C ILE A 70 -11.63 4.83 -12.69
N GLU A 71 -12.72 4.27 -13.17
CA GLU A 71 -13.18 4.51 -14.52
C GLU A 71 -14.27 5.56 -14.50
N GLU A 72 -14.18 6.48 -15.43
CA GLU A 72 -15.16 7.54 -15.53
C GLU A 72 -15.89 7.51 -16.86
#